data_71db5bd2613efdb23e8535f90e58d601
#
_entry.id   71db5bd2613efdb23e8535f90e58d601
#
_cell.length_a   1.000
_cell.length_b   1.000
_cell.length_c   1.000
_cell.angle_alpha   90.00
_cell.angle_beta   90.00
_cell.angle_gamma   90.00
#
_symmetry.space_group_name_H-M   'P 1'
#
loop_
_entity.id
_entity.type
_entity.pdbx_description
1 polymer ?
#
loop_
_entity_poly.entity_id
_entity_poly.type
_entity_poly.pdbx_seq_one_letter_code
_entity_poly.pdbx_strand_id
1 'polypeptide(L)'
;PRVSIHVPAYNEPPDMLIETLDSLAALDYPDFEVLVIDNNTRDESVWRPVESHCAKLGARFRFFHVAPLDGFKAGALNFALRHTSPDATVVAVIDADYVVRKEWLRDLAPAFADPRTGVVQAPQDYRDAAESAFKAMCHAEYRGFFHIGMVTRNERNAIIQHGTMTLVRRTLLERIGWAEWCITEDAEL
;
A
#
# COMPACT_ATOMS: atom_id res chain seq x y z
N PRO A 1 15.17 0.49 8.14
CA PRO A 1 14.51 1.79 8.07
C PRO A 1 13.15 1.76 8.78
N ARG A 2 12.67 2.92 9.32
CA ARG A 2 11.28 3.07 9.72
C ARG A 2 10.40 3.20 8.49
N VAL A 3 9.29 2.46 8.47
CA VAL A 3 8.37 2.40 7.33
C VAL A 3 7.03 3.02 7.72
N SER A 4 6.50 3.93 6.90
CA SER A 4 5.11 4.41 7.00
C SER A 4 4.27 3.71 5.94
N ILE A 5 3.29 2.91 6.38
CA ILE A 5 2.39 2.18 5.49
C ILE A 5 1.14 3.03 5.28
N HIS A 6 0.86 3.38 4.04
CA HIS A 6 -0.32 4.15 3.64
C HIS A 6 -1.38 3.21 3.07
N VAL A 7 -2.59 3.28 3.61
CA VAL A 7 -3.74 2.47 3.21
C VAL A 7 -4.86 3.44 2.78
N PRO A 8 -4.93 3.79 1.49
CA PRO A 8 -6.04 4.59 0.97
C PRO A 8 -7.30 3.73 0.89
N ALA A 9 -8.45 4.29 1.26
CA ALA A 9 -9.74 3.62 1.23
C ALA A 9 -10.84 4.57 0.76
N TYR A 10 -11.78 4.06 -0.02
CA TYR A 10 -12.97 4.78 -0.46
C TYR A 10 -14.15 3.82 -0.55
N ASN A 11 -15.09 3.97 0.37
CA ASN A 11 -16.33 3.16 0.39
C ASN A 11 -16.08 1.64 0.37
N GLU A 12 -14.98 1.20 1.00
CA GLU A 12 -14.61 -0.21 1.06
C GLU A 12 -15.42 -0.97 2.10
N PRO A 13 -15.79 -2.24 1.85
CA PRO A 13 -16.43 -3.07 2.86
C PRO A 13 -15.59 -3.12 4.15
N PRO A 14 -16.16 -2.81 5.32
CA PRO A 14 -15.39 -2.75 6.56
C PRO A 14 -14.64 -4.03 6.89
N ASP A 15 -15.24 -5.18 6.67
CA ASP A 15 -14.65 -6.49 6.99
C ASP A 15 -13.40 -6.76 6.15
N MET A 16 -13.41 -6.34 4.88
CA MET A 16 -12.29 -6.49 3.96
C MET A 16 -11.10 -5.62 4.39
N LEU A 17 -11.36 -4.35 4.70
CA LEU A 17 -10.31 -3.45 5.17
C LEU A 17 -9.78 -3.86 6.55
N ILE A 18 -10.63 -4.35 7.44
CA ILE A 18 -10.23 -4.90 8.74
C ILE A 18 -9.30 -6.10 8.56
N GLU A 19 -9.58 -7.03 7.62
CA GLU A 19 -8.68 -8.15 7.31
C GLU A 19 -7.30 -7.67 6.84
N THR A 20 -7.27 -6.63 6.00
CA THR A 20 -6.02 -5.98 5.58
C THR A 20 -5.25 -5.44 6.79
N LEU A 21 -5.91 -4.71 7.68
CA LEU A 21 -5.29 -4.12 8.87
C LEU A 21 -4.78 -5.17 9.85
N ASP A 22 -5.50 -6.27 10.03
CA ASP A 22 -5.07 -7.40 10.87
C ASP A 22 -3.81 -8.06 10.32
N SER A 23 -3.71 -8.19 8.99
CA SER A 23 -2.50 -8.70 8.35
C SER A 23 -1.30 -7.76 8.56
N LEU A 24 -1.52 -6.44 8.53
CA LEU A 24 -0.48 -5.44 8.83
C LEU A 24 -0.09 -5.46 10.31
N ALA A 25 -1.04 -5.69 11.21
CA ALA A 25 -0.75 -5.81 12.65
C ALA A 25 0.11 -7.04 12.98
N ALA A 26 0.03 -8.09 12.15
CA ALA A 26 0.80 -9.32 12.29
C ALA A 26 2.21 -9.26 11.67
N LEU A 27 2.65 -8.11 11.13
CA LEU A 27 3.96 -7.96 10.51
C LEU A 27 5.10 -8.23 11.49
N ASP A 28 6.03 -9.09 11.10
CA ASP A 28 7.30 -9.36 11.79
C ASP A 28 8.33 -8.26 11.44
N TYR A 29 8.03 -7.04 11.86
CA TYR A 29 8.87 -5.87 11.65
C TYR A 29 8.72 -4.89 12.82
N PRO A 30 9.82 -4.42 13.44
CA PRO A 30 9.72 -3.70 14.72
C PRO A 30 9.27 -2.24 14.56
N ASP A 31 9.61 -1.59 13.45
CA ASP A 31 9.56 -0.13 13.35
C ASP A 31 8.76 0.34 12.13
N PHE A 32 7.43 0.41 12.30
CA PHE A 32 6.49 0.91 11.31
C PHE A 32 5.29 1.63 11.94
N GLU A 33 4.61 2.42 11.14
CA GLU A 33 3.29 2.97 11.38
C GLU A 33 2.35 2.63 10.22
N VAL A 34 1.04 2.69 10.46
CA VAL A 34 -0.01 2.51 9.46
C VAL A 34 -0.90 3.74 9.46
N LEU A 35 -1.04 4.40 8.32
CA LEU A 35 -1.94 5.52 8.10
C LEU A 35 -3.07 5.06 7.20
N VAL A 36 -4.28 4.98 7.73
CA VAL A 36 -5.50 4.64 6.98
C VAL A 36 -6.19 5.94 6.62
N ILE A 37 -6.36 6.19 5.33
CA ILE A 37 -7.00 7.40 4.82
C ILE A 37 -8.29 7.00 4.12
N ASP A 38 -9.41 7.14 4.84
CA ASP A 38 -10.73 7.02 4.23
C ASP A 38 -11.11 8.36 3.61
N ASN A 39 -11.17 8.40 2.29
CA ASN A 39 -11.46 9.61 1.54
C ASN A 39 -12.88 9.60 0.99
N ASN A 40 -13.68 10.61 1.39
CA ASN A 40 -15.01 10.90 0.87
C ASN A 40 -16.10 9.81 1.10
N THR A 41 -15.90 8.80 1.91
CA THR A 41 -16.94 7.84 2.26
C THR A 41 -18.04 8.55 3.06
N ARG A 42 -19.27 8.57 2.54
CA ARG A 42 -20.39 9.29 3.15
C ARG A 42 -21.06 8.51 4.27
N ASP A 43 -21.12 7.19 4.12
CA ASP A 43 -21.82 6.31 5.06
C ASP A 43 -20.93 5.99 6.26
N GLU A 44 -21.32 6.49 7.42
CA GLU A 44 -20.61 6.25 8.67
C GLU A 44 -20.57 4.77 9.06
N SER A 45 -21.55 3.97 8.63
CA SER A 45 -21.56 2.53 8.89
C SER A 45 -20.42 1.79 8.17
N VAL A 46 -19.83 2.39 7.16
CA VAL A 46 -18.70 1.85 6.39
C VAL A 46 -17.36 2.17 7.07
N TRP A 47 -17.10 3.42 7.42
CA TRP A 47 -15.76 3.81 7.90
C TRP A 47 -15.62 3.77 9.43
N ARG A 48 -16.69 3.98 10.23
CA ARG A 48 -16.59 3.95 11.71
C ARG A 48 -16.15 2.60 12.30
N PRO A 49 -16.58 1.44 11.77
CA PRO A 49 -16.02 0.16 12.23
C PRO A 49 -14.50 0.08 12.06
N VAL A 50 -13.97 0.60 10.95
CA VAL A 50 -12.54 0.64 10.65
C VAL A 50 -11.80 1.58 11.60
N GLU A 51 -12.32 2.80 11.83
CA GLU A 51 -11.77 3.73 12.83
C GLU A 51 -11.65 3.08 14.21
N SER A 52 -12.75 2.43 14.64
CA SER A 52 -12.80 1.73 15.94
C SER A 52 -11.80 0.57 16.00
N HIS A 53 -11.59 -0.12 14.89
CA HIS A 53 -10.63 -1.21 14.80
C HIS A 53 -9.19 -0.69 14.86
N CYS A 54 -8.85 0.38 14.15
CA CYS A 54 -7.53 1.04 14.24
C CYS A 54 -7.21 1.45 15.69
N ALA A 55 -8.19 2.01 16.41
CA ALA A 55 -8.01 2.37 17.82
C ALA A 55 -7.68 1.15 18.71
N LYS A 56 -8.27 -0.02 18.43
CA LYS A 56 -7.98 -1.28 19.15
C LYS A 56 -6.58 -1.84 18.82
N LEU A 57 -6.11 -1.67 17.59
CA LEU A 57 -4.77 -2.10 17.15
C LEU A 57 -3.66 -1.25 17.78
N GLY A 58 -3.98 -0.07 18.31
CA GLY A 58 -3.07 0.75 19.09
C GLY A 58 -2.37 1.85 18.30
N ALA A 59 -1.43 2.54 18.97
CA ALA A 59 -0.85 3.81 18.51
C ALA A 59 -0.10 3.76 17.17
N ARG A 60 0.24 2.57 16.67
CA ARG A 60 0.86 2.41 15.34
C ARG A 60 -0.14 2.64 14.21
N PHE A 61 -1.46 2.49 14.46
CA PHE A 61 -2.54 2.59 13.49
C PHE A 61 -3.27 3.91 13.68
N ARG A 62 -3.15 4.79 12.71
CA ARG A 62 -3.80 6.10 12.70
C ARG A 62 -4.84 6.14 11.60
N PHE A 63 -6.07 6.44 11.96
CA PHE A 63 -7.18 6.56 11.02
C PHE A 63 -7.52 8.01 10.76
N PHE A 64 -7.79 8.35 9.50
CA PHE A 64 -8.23 9.66 9.06
C PHE A 64 -9.43 9.51 8.13
N HIS A 65 -10.57 10.07 8.53
CA HIS A 65 -11.69 10.29 7.62
C HIS A 65 -11.61 11.72 7.09
N VAL A 66 -11.45 11.86 5.76
CA VAL A 66 -11.23 13.15 5.11
C VAL A 66 -12.25 13.35 4.00
N ALA A 67 -13.14 14.33 4.20
CA ALA A 67 -14.14 14.73 3.22
C ALA A 67 -14.46 16.23 3.36
N PRO A 68 -14.38 17.01 2.27
CA PRO A 68 -13.99 16.63 0.91
C PRO A 68 -12.46 16.42 0.77
N LEU A 69 -12.06 15.50 -0.08
CA LEU A 69 -10.68 15.32 -0.50
C LEU A 69 -10.65 15.09 -2.03
N ASP A 70 -9.94 15.96 -2.74
CA ASP A 70 -9.74 15.85 -4.18
C ASP A 70 -8.59 14.90 -4.52
N GLY A 71 -8.47 14.50 -5.79
CA GLY A 71 -7.33 13.72 -6.28
C GLY A 71 -7.44 12.21 -6.09
N PHE A 72 -8.62 11.68 -5.76
CA PHE A 72 -8.89 10.24 -5.64
C PHE A 72 -7.86 9.54 -4.72
N LYS A 73 -7.32 8.40 -5.14
CA LYS A 73 -6.29 7.64 -4.41
C LYS A 73 -5.01 8.47 -4.24
N ALA A 74 -4.56 9.18 -5.28
CA ALA A 74 -3.39 10.06 -5.21
C ALA A 74 -3.54 11.15 -4.14
N GLY A 75 -4.73 11.78 -4.04
CA GLY A 75 -5.04 12.76 -3.00
C GLY A 75 -4.93 12.17 -1.60
N ALA A 76 -5.47 10.96 -1.38
CA ALA A 76 -5.35 10.26 -0.10
C ALA A 76 -3.89 9.92 0.24
N LEU A 77 -3.11 9.47 -0.73
CA LEU A 77 -1.68 9.16 -0.56
C LEU A 77 -0.84 10.42 -0.28
N ASN A 78 -1.13 11.55 -0.95
CA ASN A 78 -0.49 12.83 -0.66
C ASN A 78 -0.90 13.37 0.73
N PHE A 79 -2.15 13.14 1.14
CA PHE A 79 -2.58 13.45 2.51
C PHE A 79 -1.78 12.62 3.51
N ALA A 80 -1.67 11.29 3.30
CA ALA A 80 -0.89 10.41 4.16
C ALA A 80 0.58 10.83 4.23
N LEU A 81 1.19 11.22 3.10
CA LEU A 81 2.58 11.66 3.04
C LEU A 81 2.84 12.88 3.95
N ARG A 82 1.90 13.83 4.01
CA ARG A 82 1.98 14.99 4.92
C ARG A 82 1.86 14.62 6.40
N HIS A 83 1.26 13.48 6.71
CA HIS A 83 1.05 12.98 8.08
C HIS A 83 2.03 11.88 8.48
N THR A 84 2.91 11.48 7.57
CA THR A 84 3.98 10.50 7.79
C THR A 84 4.90 10.95 8.92
N SER A 85 5.22 10.04 9.84
CA SER A 85 6.17 10.28 10.93
C SER A 85 7.49 10.84 10.40
N PRO A 86 8.07 11.89 11.04
CA PRO A 86 9.34 12.47 10.59
C PRO A 86 10.48 11.46 10.46
N ASP A 87 10.45 10.41 11.30
CA ASP A 87 11.49 9.38 11.35
C ASP A 87 11.34 8.30 10.25
N ALA A 88 10.18 8.24 9.57
CA ALA A 88 9.97 7.29 8.50
C ALA A 88 10.78 7.69 7.26
N THR A 89 11.62 6.79 6.78
CA THR A 89 12.47 7.00 5.60
C THR A 89 11.98 6.28 4.35
N VAL A 90 11.02 5.38 4.54
CA VAL A 90 10.37 4.60 3.48
C VAL A 90 8.86 4.71 3.64
N VAL A 91 8.17 4.91 2.55
CA VAL A 91 6.70 4.84 2.45
C VAL A 91 6.33 3.54 1.75
N ALA A 92 5.39 2.81 2.31
CA ALA A 92 4.79 1.64 1.68
C ALA A 92 3.33 1.92 1.35
N VAL A 93 2.81 1.37 0.26
CA VAL A 93 1.41 1.50 -0.13
C VAL A 93 0.77 0.13 -0.21
N ILE A 94 -0.39 -0.01 0.42
CA ILE A 94 -1.23 -1.22 0.40
C ILE A 94 -2.67 -0.79 0.12
N ASP A 95 -3.30 -1.41 -0.87
CA ASP A 95 -4.72 -1.22 -1.13
C ASP A 95 -5.58 -1.92 -0.06
N ALA A 96 -6.80 -1.46 0.11
CA ALA A 96 -7.71 -1.83 1.17
C ALA A 96 -8.15 -3.31 1.17
N ASP A 97 -7.90 -4.04 0.08
CA ASP A 97 -8.30 -5.42 -0.17
C ASP A 97 -7.14 -6.44 -0.17
N TYR A 98 -5.94 -6.01 0.23
CA TYR A 98 -4.74 -6.84 0.25
C TYR A 98 -4.45 -7.45 1.63
N VAL A 99 -4.02 -8.70 1.63
CA VAL A 99 -3.48 -9.38 2.81
C VAL A 99 -2.00 -9.64 2.60
N VAL A 100 -1.17 -9.09 3.49
CA VAL A 100 0.29 -9.22 3.40
C VAL A 100 0.79 -10.41 4.21
N ARG A 101 1.91 -10.99 3.78
CA ARG A 101 2.63 -11.96 4.59
C ARG A 101 3.36 -11.25 5.73
N LYS A 102 3.47 -11.89 6.89
CA LYS A 102 4.14 -11.30 8.08
C LYS A 102 5.59 -10.89 7.83
N GLU A 103 6.27 -11.53 6.85
CA GLU A 103 7.65 -11.27 6.48
C GLU A 103 7.80 -10.09 5.50
N TRP A 104 6.73 -9.55 4.95
CA TRP A 104 6.75 -8.58 3.85
C TRP A 104 7.76 -7.42 4.05
N LEU A 105 7.66 -6.68 5.15
CA LEU A 105 8.60 -5.58 5.41
C LEU A 105 10.00 -6.08 5.77
N ARG A 106 10.11 -7.18 6.52
CA ARG A 106 11.40 -7.76 6.92
C ARG A 106 12.23 -8.15 5.68
N ASP A 107 11.57 -8.67 4.65
CA ASP A 107 12.23 -9.15 3.44
C ASP A 107 12.56 -8.00 2.46
N LEU A 108 11.74 -6.93 2.42
CA LEU A 108 11.90 -5.87 1.41
C LEU A 108 12.60 -4.61 1.93
N ALA A 109 12.33 -4.18 3.17
CA ALA A 109 12.86 -2.93 3.70
C ALA A 109 14.40 -2.87 3.75
N PRO A 110 15.16 -3.98 3.94
CA PRO A 110 16.61 -3.95 3.89
C PRO A 110 17.22 -3.48 2.57
N ALA A 111 16.49 -3.62 1.45
CA ALA A 111 16.96 -3.12 0.15
C ALA A 111 17.26 -1.61 0.13
N PHE A 112 16.60 -0.84 1.00
CA PHE A 112 16.85 0.61 1.15
C PHE A 112 18.13 0.97 1.89
N ALA A 113 18.92 0.00 2.34
CA ALA A 113 20.29 0.24 2.81
C ALA A 113 21.18 0.74 1.66
N ASP A 114 20.92 0.33 0.41
CA ASP A 114 21.55 0.95 -0.76
C ASP A 114 20.88 2.30 -1.05
N PRO A 115 21.62 3.43 -1.00
CA PRO A 115 21.03 4.76 -1.24
C PRO A 115 20.51 4.93 -2.67
N ARG A 116 20.89 4.08 -3.62
CA ARG A 116 20.41 4.10 -5.00
C ARG A 116 19.03 3.44 -5.16
N THR A 117 18.60 2.64 -4.17
CA THR A 117 17.27 2.00 -4.21
C THR A 117 16.20 3.06 -3.97
N GLY A 118 15.41 3.34 -5.01
CA GLY A 118 14.29 4.27 -4.96
C GLY A 118 12.97 3.61 -4.69
N VAL A 119 12.70 2.48 -5.37
CA VAL A 119 11.45 1.72 -5.29
C VAL A 119 11.74 0.24 -5.14
N VAL A 120 10.94 -0.44 -4.34
CA VAL A 120 10.92 -1.92 -4.20
C VAL A 120 9.50 -2.38 -4.37
N GLN A 121 9.25 -3.24 -5.37
CA GLN A 121 7.93 -3.78 -5.70
C GLN A 121 7.87 -5.26 -5.34
N ALA A 122 6.91 -5.66 -4.51
CA ALA A 122 6.59 -7.06 -4.29
C ALA A 122 5.69 -7.61 -5.40
N PRO A 123 5.77 -8.90 -5.72
CA PRO A 123 4.79 -9.54 -6.58
C PRO A 123 3.44 -9.58 -5.87
N GLN A 124 2.37 -9.49 -6.66
CA GLN A 124 1.00 -9.70 -6.22
C GLN A 124 0.55 -11.11 -6.57
N ASP A 125 -0.39 -11.66 -5.79
CA ASP A 125 -0.92 -13.00 -6.00
C ASP A 125 -2.42 -13.04 -5.68
N TYR A 126 -3.14 -14.03 -6.23
CA TYR A 126 -4.56 -14.24 -6.01
C TYR A 126 -4.79 -15.29 -4.93
N ARG A 127 -5.57 -14.96 -3.90
CA ARG A 127 -5.95 -15.90 -2.82
C ARG A 127 -6.97 -16.94 -3.29
N ASP A 128 -7.76 -16.61 -4.28
CA ASP A 128 -8.94 -17.34 -4.75
C ASP A 128 -8.76 -18.00 -6.13
N ALA A 129 -7.52 -18.14 -6.58
CA ALA A 129 -7.17 -18.71 -7.89
C ALA A 129 -7.80 -20.08 -8.17
N ALA A 130 -8.02 -20.89 -7.14
CA ALA A 130 -8.59 -22.24 -7.27
C ALA A 130 -10.12 -22.28 -7.39
N GLU A 131 -10.82 -21.18 -7.20
CA GLU A 131 -12.30 -21.16 -7.18
C GLU A 131 -12.94 -21.34 -8.56
N SER A 132 -12.24 -20.94 -9.65
CA SER A 132 -12.73 -21.13 -11.01
C SER A 132 -11.60 -21.17 -12.03
N ALA A 133 -11.89 -21.75 -13.21
CA ALA A 133 -10.94 -21.76 -14.32
C ALA A 133 -10.57 -20.33 -14.78
N PHE A 134 -11.52 -19.40 -14.74
CA PHE A 134 -11.25 -17.98 -15.08
C PHE A 134 -10.25 -17.35 -14.11
N LYS A 135 -10.46 -17.51 -12.79
CA LYS A 135 -9.53 -17.01 -11.77
C LYS A 135 -8.15 -17.64 -11.88
N ALA A 136 -8.09 -18.95 -12.18
CA ALA A 136 -6.82 -19.64 -12.42
C ALA A 136 -6.07 -19.09 -13.65
N MET A 137 -6.77 -18.69 -14.72
CA MET A 137 -6.16 -18.04 -15.88
C MET A 137 -5.63 -16.64 -15.55
N CYS A 138 -6.41 -15.81 -14.84
CA CYS A 138 -5.95 -14.50 -14.36
C CYS A 138 -4.71 -14.63 -13.47
N HIS A 139 -4.70 -15.59 -12.56
CA HIS A 139 -3.55 -15.90 -11.72
C HIS A 139 -2.31 -16.29 -12.54
N ALA A 140 -2.48 -17.14 -13.56
CA ALA A 140 -1.37 -17.54 -14.43
C ALA A 140 -0.78 -16.35 -15.21
N GLU A 141 -1.62 -15.41 -15.67
CA GLU A 141 -1.20 -14.16 -16.33
C GLU A 141 -0.37 -13.29 -15.36
N TYR A 142 -0.85 -13.08 -14.14
CA TYR A 142 -0.14 -12.32 -13.11
C TYR A 142 1.21 -12.94 -12.76
N ARG A 143 1.28 -14.26 -12.63
CA ARG A 143 2.54 -14.96 -12.41
C ARG A 143 3.53 -14.75 -13.54
N GLY A 144 3.08 -14.81 -14.79
CA GLY A 144 3.91 -14.51 -15.96
C GLY A 144 4.43 -13.07 -15.92
N PHE A 145 3.57 -12.12 -15.60
CA PHE A 145 3.92 -10.72 -15.49
C PHE A 145 4.96 -10.47 -14.38
N PHE A 146 4.73 -10.94 -13.15
CA PHE A 146 5.63 -10.68 -12.02
C PHE A 146 6.92 -11.50 -12.08
N HIS A 147 6.83 -12.80 -12.34
CA HIS A 147 8.00 -13.69 -12.26
C HIS A 147 8.88 -13.71 -13.52
N ILE A 148 8.39 -13.19 -14.64
CA ILE A 148 9.16 -13.09 -15.88
C ILE A 148 9.32 -11.62 -16.28
N GLY A 149 8.21 -10.95 -16.51
CA GLY A 149 8.21 -9.57 -17.03
C GLY A 149 8.90 -8.58 -16.11
N MET A 150 8.52 -8.57 -14.82
CA MET A 150 9.07 -7.64 -13.83
C MET A 150 10.52 -7.97 -13.46
N VAL A 151 10.90 -9.25 -13.41
CA VAL A 151 12.29 -9.65 -13.20
C VAL A 151 13.19 -9.13 -14.31
N THR A 152 12.79 -9.31 -15.57
CA THR A 152 13.54 -8.79 -16.73
C THR A 152 13.64 -7.26 -16.74
N ARG A 153 12.58 -6.57 -16.31
CA ARG A 153 12.56 -5.11 -16.18
C ARG A 153 13.47 -4.64 -15.04
N ASN A 154 13.49 -5.36 -13.92
CA ASN A 154 14.37 -5.06 -12.79
C ASN A 154 15.86 -5.10 -13.18
N GLU A 155 16.29 -6.09 -14.00
CA GLU A 155 17.65 -6.16 -14.52
C GLU A 155 18.07 -4.92 -15.33
N ARG A 156 17.09 -4.21 -15.90
CA ARG A 156 17.27 -2.99 -16.70
C ARG A 156 16.99 -1.71 -15.91
N ASN A 157 16.73 -1.81 -14.61
CA ASN A 157 16.29 -0.69 -13.75
C ASN A 157 15.04 0.02 -14.32
N ALA A 158 14.08 -0.74 -14.81
CA ALA A 158 12.87 -0.27 -15.52
C ALA A 158 11.60 -0.96 -15.00
N ILE A 159 11.50 -1.19 -13.69
CA ILE A 159 10.29 -1.72 -13.08
C ILE A 159 9.13 -0.73 -13.26
N ILE A 160 7.92 -1.27 -13.36
CA ILE A 160 6.69 -0.49 -13.31
C ILE A 160 6.16 -0.60 -11.90
N GLN A 161 5.89 0.51 -11.26
CA GLN A 161 5.25 0.57 -9.96
C GLN A 161 3.76 0.26 -10.11
N HIS A 162 3.15 -0.47 -9.17
CA HIS A 162 1.80 -1.03 -9.29
C HIS A 162 0.80 -0.53 -8.25
N GLY A 163 0.98 0.65 -7.70
CA GLY A 163 0.04 1.29 -6.78
C GLY A 163 -0.19 0.59 -5.44
N THR A 164 0.21 -0.68 -5.31
CA THR A 164 0.08 -1.48 -4.09
C THR A 164 1.25 -2.45 -3.93
N MET A 165 1.46 -3.02 -2.74
CA MET A 165 2.60 -3.91 -2.42
C MET A 165 3.96 -3.29 -2.77
N THR A 166 4.04 -1.97 -2.74
CA THR A 166 5.21 -1.18 -3.12
C THR A 166 5.80 -0.43 -1.94
N LEU A 167 7.12 -0.31 -1.93
CA LEU A 167 7.87 0.53 -1.01
C LEU A 167 8.63 1.58 -1.81
N VAL A 168 8.59 2.83 -1.37
CA VAL A 168 9.24 3.96 -2.05
C VAL A 168 10.07 4.75 -1.04
N ARG A 169 11.27 5.17 -1.42
CA ARG A 169 12.08 6.06 -0.60
C ARG A 169 11.34 7.39 -0.41
N ARG A 170 11.10 7.77 0.84
CA ARG A 170 10.30 8.96 1.19
C ARG A 170 10.79 10.24 0.50
N THR A 171 12.09 10.46 0.44
CA THR A 171 12.66 11.66 -0.17
C THR A 171 12.37 11.81 -1.68
N LEU A 172 12.07 10.72 -2.38
CA LEU A 172 11.59 10.76 -3.76
C LEU A 172 10.16 11.24 -3.81
N LEU A 173 9.27 10.65 -3.00
CA LEU A 173 7.86 11.07 -2.92
C LEU A 173 7.71 12.53 -2.49
N GLU A 174 8.53 13.01 -1.56
CA GLU A 174 8.50 14.42 -1.16
C GLU A 174 8.88 15.39 -2.30
N ARG A 175 9.65 14.92 -3.28
CA ARG A 175 10.07 15.74 -4.44
C ARG A 175 9.04 15.74 -5.55
N ILE A 176 8.35 14.63 -5.79
CA ILE A 176 7.49 14.46 -6.97
C ILE A 176 6.00 14.40 -6.60
N GLY A 177 5.65 13.91 -5.40
CA GLY A 177 4.28 13.66 -4.99
C GLY A 177 3.63 12.50 -5.76
N TRP A 178 2.36 12.23 -5.43
CA TRP A 178 1.50 11.36 -6.21
C TRP A 178 0.68 12.20 -7.20
N ALA A 179 0.53 11.69 -8.43
CA ALA A 179 -0.09 12.42 -9.55
C ALA A 179 -1.62 12.53 -9.39
N GLU A 180 -2.11 13.63 -8.78
CA GLU A 180 -3.55 13.84 -8.54
C GLU A 180 -4.37 14.11 -9.81
N TRP A 181 -3.71 14.39 -10.93
CA TRP A 181 -4.34 14.63 -12.25
C TRP A 181 -4.57 13.35 -13.05
N CYS A 182 -4.12 12.21 -12.55
CA CYS A 182 -4.18 10.91 -13.21
C CYS A 182 -4.78 9.85 -12.28
N ILE A 183 -5.60 8.96 -12.83
CA ILE A 183 -6.16 7.82 -12.08
C ILE A 183 -5.19 6.64 -11.97
N THR A 184 -4.07 6.70 -12.67
CA THR A 184 -2.96 5.74 -12.63
C THR A 184 -1.74 6.41 -12.03
N GLU A 185 -1.89 6.96 -10.82
CA GLU A 185 -0.88 7.72 -10.09
C GLU A 185 0.43 6.95 -9.88
N ASP A 186 0.33 5.65 -9.89
CA ASP A 186 1.43 4.70 -9.74
C ASP A 186 2.32 4.62 -10.99
N ALA A 187 1.71 4.68 -12.18
CA ALA A 187 2.44 4.62 -13.45
C ALA A 187 3.24 5.91 -13.76
N GLU A 188 2.90 7.03 -13.08
CA GLU A 188 3.61 8.31 -13.21
C GLU A 188 4.82 8.42 -12.25
N LEU A 189 4.96 7.50 -11.31
CA LEU A 189 6.03 7.48 -10.32
C LEU A 189 7.30 6.83 -10.88
#